data_31ec0ef37904dbc6fb244665fef06d89
#
_entry.id   31ec0ef37904dbc6fb244665fef06d89
#
_cell.length_a   1.000
_cell.length_b   1.000
_cell.length_c   1.000
_cell.angle_alpha   90.00
_cell.angle_beta   90.00
_cell.angle_gamma   90.00
#
_symmetry.space_group_name_H-M   'P 1'
#
loop_
_entity.id
_entity.type
_entity.pdbx_description
1 polymer ?
#
loop_
_entity_poly.entity_id
_entity_poly.type
_entity_poly.pdbx_seq_one_letter_code
_entity_poly.pdbx_strand_id
1 'polypeptide(L)'
;VTFICANDDSHKETPEVTVSSKVKKAASCTEKGVTEYKATAEFDSITYTDTKDVADIPVTDHHYENGRCSVCGSIEPGFKPAIIAGAGGTWQKGAKGGLSFTSNADFTDFVKVQVDGKDLAASEYEVKEGSTVVTLKASHLETLSIGKHTLAIVSDTGTAAAEFTIQAASA
;
A
#
# COMPACT_ATOMS: atom_id res chain seq x y z
N VAL A 1 19.20 -41.72 0.95
CA VAL A 1 18.38 -42.95 0.77
C VAL A 1 19.31 -44.13 0.94
N THR A 2 18.93 -45.10 1.74
CA THR A 2 19.67 -46.35 1.93
C THR A 2 18.71 -47.48 1.64
N PHE A 3 19.11 -48.38 0.75
CA PHE A 3 18.37 -49.62 0.47
C PHE A 3 19.00 -50.73 1.32
N ILE A 4 18.15 -51.52 1.95
CA ILE A 4 18.53 -52.66 2.83
C ILE A 4 17.90 -53.91 2.23
N CYS A 5 18.74 -54.95 2.05
CA CYS A 5 18.27 -56.24 1.55
C CYS A 5 17.29 -56.87 2.54
N ALA A 6 16.11 -57.31 2.06
CA ALA A 6 15.10 -57.93 2.92
C ALA A 6 15.54 -59.24 3.56
N ASN A 7 16.57 -59.92 3.02
CA ASN A 7 17.07 -61.20 3.49
C ASN A 7 18.39 -61.11 4.26
N ASP A 8 19.02 -59.93 4.27
CA ASP A 8 20.29 -59.70 4.93
C ASP A 8 20.46 -58.20 5.27
N ASP A 9 20.20 -57.82 6.51
CA ASP A 9 20.28 -56.43 7.01
C ASP A 9 21.71 -55.87 6.98
N SER A 10 22.74 -56.71 6.79
CA SER A 10 24.13 -56.27 6.64
C SER A 10 24.43 -55.75 5.22
N HIS A 11 23.62 -56.17 4.22
CA HIS A 11 23.75 -55.72 2.84
C HIS A 11 22.96 -54.43 2.65
N LYS A 12 23.70 -53.31 2.58
CA LYS A 12 23.18 -51.96 2.42
C LYS A 12 23.82 -51.28 1.24
N GLU A 13 23.00 -50.65 0.40
CA GLU A 13 23.48 -49.82 -0.72
C GLU A 13 22.94 -48.38 -0.58
N THR A 14 23.83 -47.45 -0.90
CA THR A 14 23.52 -46.00 -0.82
C THR A 14 23.73 -45.39 -2.19
N PRO A 15 22.73 -45.40 -3.07
CA PRO A 15 22.87 -44.82 -4.39
C PRO A 15 23.08 -43.31 -4.30
N GLU A 16 23.67 -42.73 -5.35
CA GLU A 16 23.80 -41.30 -5.48
C GLU A 16 22.45 -40.63 -5.57
N VAL A 17 22.27 -39.56 -4.81
CA VAL A 17 21.03 -38.78 -4.80
C VAL A 17 21.27 -37.45 -5.51
N THR A 18 20.48 -37.19 -6.56
CA THR A 18 20.45 -35.90 -7.24
C THR A 18 19.36 -35.05 -6.59
N VAL A 19 19.70 -33.80 -6.25
CA VAL A 19 18.73 -32.85 -5.69
C VAL A 19 18.54 -31.70 -6.68
N SER A 20 17.31 -31.45 -7.05
CA SER A 20 16.89 -30.27 -7.82
C SER A 20 15.97 -29.40 -7.00
N SER A 21 15.89 -28.12 -7.31
CA SER A 21 14.98 -27.19 -6.64
C SER A 21 14.31 -26.26 -7.62
N LYS A 22 13.11 -25.83 -7.28
CA LYS A 22 12.37 -24.78 -8.00
C LYS A 22 11.59 -23.90 -7.01
N VAL A 23 11.43 -22.63 -7.32
CA VAL A 23 10.56 -21.74 -6.55
C VAL A 23 9.12 -22.20 -6.74
N LYS A 24 8.45 -22.61 -5.67
CA LYS A 24 7.03 -23.00 -5.66
C LYS A 24 6.13 -21.80 -5.35
N LYS A 25 6.58 -20.93 -4.43
CA LYS A 25 5.91 -19.69 -4.05
C LYS A 25 6.96 -18.59 -3.89
N ALA A 26 6.78 -17.47 -4.58
CA ALA A 26 7.64 -16.30 -4.37
C ALA A 26 7.41 -15.70 -2.97
N ALA A 27 8.43 -15.08 -2.39
CA ALA A 27 8.28 -14.31 -1.17
C ALA A 27 7.48 -13.03 -1.42
N SER A 28 6.78 -12.56 -0.40
CA SER A 28 6.21 -11.21 -0.33
C SER A 28 6.83 -10.44 0.84
N CYS A 29 6.39 -9.22 1.07
CA CYS A 29 6.83 -8.44 2.24
C CYS A 29 6.24 -8.92 3.58
N THR A 30 5.27 -9.84 3.55
CA THR A 30 4.61 -10.40 4.75
C THR A 30 4.83 -11.89 4.92
N GLU A 31 5.16 -12.60 3.84
CA GLU A 31 5.29 -14.05 3.85
C GLU A 31 6.57 -14.51 3.15
N LYS A 32 7.23 -15.49 3.76
CA LYS A 32 8.36 -16.18 3.12
C LYS A 32 7.92 -16.91 1.86
N GLY A 33 8.78 -16.92 0.86
CA GLY A 33 8.60 -17.78 -0.30
C GLY A 33 8.99 -19.24 0.03
N VAL A 34 8.56 -20.14 -0.82
CA VAL A 34 8.72 -21.59 -0.65
C VAL A 34 9.49 -22.16 -1.84
N THR A 35 10.54 -22.89 -1.54
CA THR A 35 11.28 -23.72 -2.51
C THR A 35 10.81 -25.17 -2.40
N GLU A 36 10.47 -25.79 -3.52
CA GLU A 36 10.26 -27.22 -3.62
C GLU A 36 11.62 -27.87 -3.98
N TYR A 37 12.10 -28.73 -3.09
CA TYR A 37 13.26 -29.58 -3.33
C TYR A 37 12.77 -30.96 -3.77
N LYS A 38 13.37 -31.49 -4.86
CA LYS A 38 13.10 -32.85 -5.35
C LYS A 38 14.39 -33.67 -5.29
N ALA A 39 14.40 -34.71 -4.47
CA ALA A 39 15.45 -35.70 -4.44
C ALA A 39 15.09 -36.85 -5.39
N THR A 40 16.07 -37.31 -6.15
CA THR A 40 15.92 -38.45 -7.07
C THR A 40 17.10 -39.38 -6.91
N ALA A 41 16.82 -40.67 -6.75
CA ALA A 41 17.80 -41.73 -6.69
C ALA A 41 17.42 -42.85 -7.65
N GLU A 42 18.39 -43.46 -8.30
CA GLU A 42 18.17 -44.66 -9.15
C GLU A 42 18.80 -45.88 -8.45
N PHE A 43 18.02 -46.94 -8.35
CA PHE A 43 18.46 -48.22 -7.83
C PHE A 43 17.79 -49.35 -8.59
N ASP A 44 18.56 -50.28 -9.09
CA ASP A 44 18.09 -51.40 -9.90
C ASP A 44 17.17 -51.05 -11.04
N SER A 45 17.53 -49.99 -11.79
CA SER A 45 16.74 -49.39 -12.92
C SER A 45 15.40 -48.84 -12.50
N ILE A 46 15.14 -48.64 -11.20
CA ILE A 46 13.95 -48.00 -10.64
C ILE A 46 14.31 -46.62 -10.12
N THR A 47 13.54 -45.61 -10.53
CA THR A 47 13.71 -44.23 -10.07
C THR A 47 12.83 -44.01 -8.85
N TYR A 48 13.46 -43.59 -7.76
CA TYR A 48 12.80 -43.18 -6.50
C TYR A 48 12.85 -41.66 -6.39
N THR A 49 11.73 -41.04 -6.07
CA THR A 49 11.66 -39.59 -5.90
C THR A 49 10.95 -39.23 -4.59
N ASP A 50 11.46 -38.18 -3.95
CA ASP A 50 10.81 -37.55 -2.81
C ASP A 50 10.82 -36.03 -2.98
N THR A 51 9.82 -35.34 -2.48
CA THR A 51 9.69 -33.89 -2.58
C THR A 51 9.46 -33.27 -1.23
N LYS A 52 10.11 -32.12 -0.97
CA LYS A 52 9.95 -31.36 0.27
C LYS A 52 9.83 -29.88 -0.03
N ASP A 53 8.81 -29.26 0.51
CA ASP A 53 8.64 -27.80 0.50
C ASP A 53 9.34 -27.19 1.71
N VAL A 54 10.14 -26.14 1.46
CA VAL A 54 10.87 -25.40 2.51
C VAL A 54 10.61 -23.91 2.34
N ALA A 55 10.19 -23.25 3.43
CA ALA A 55 10.00 -21.80 3.46
C ALA A 55 11.34 -21.09 3.74
N ASP A 56 12.24 -21.13 2.75
CA ASP A 56 13.64 -20.67 2.85
C ASP A 56 13.92 -19.35 2.11
N ILE A 57 12.98 -18.86 1.29
CA ILE A 57 13.11 -17.57 0.62
C ILE A 57 12.67 -16.48 1.59
N PRO A 58 13.58 -15.56 2.01
CA PRO A 58 13.23 -14.51 2.95
C PRO A 58 12.14 -13.58 2.42
N VAL A 59 11.38 -12.94 3.31
CA VAL A 59 10.46 -11.87 2.96
C VAL A 59 11.20 -10.73 2.26
N THR A 60 10.50 -10.03 1.37
CA THR A 60 11.02 -8.82 0.70
C THR A 60 10.74 -7.58 1.54
N ASP A 61 11.48 -6.50 1.29
CA ASP A 61 11.19 -5.21 1.91
C ASP A 61 9.85 -4.65 1.44
N HIS A 62 9.23 -3.81 2.30
CA HIS A 62 8.06 -3.04 1.91
C HIS A 62 8.43 -1.94 0.92
N HIS A 63 7.60 -1.75 -0.09
CA HIS A 63 7.69 -0.63 -1.02
C HIS A 63 6.52 0.33 -0.76
N TYR A 64 6.82 1.44 -0.08
CA TYR A 64 5.79 2.41 0.34
C TYR A 64 5.59 3.51 -0.70
N GLU A 65 4.34 3.76 -1.04
CA GLU A 65 3.88 4.85 -1.88
C GLU A 65 2.65 5.49 -1.22
N ASN A 66 2.66 6.82 -1.09
CA ASN A 66 1.57 7.57 -0.44
C ASN A 66 1.16 7.03 0.94
N GLY A 67 2.13 6.51 1.70
CA GLY A 67 1.94 5.98 3.05
C GLY A 67 1.45 4.54 3.12
N ARG A 68 1.35 3.82 1.96
CA ARG A 68 0.99 2.39 1.92
C ARG A 68 1.98 1.57 1.11
N CYS A 69 2.19 0.35 1.54
CA CYS A 69 2.96 -0.62 0.77
C CYS A 69 2.16 -1.06 -0.45
N SER A 70 2.72 -0.88 -1.65
CA SER A 70 2.10 -1.25 -2.94
C SER A 70 1.86 -2.76 -3.10
N VAL A 71 2.53 -3.60 -2.28
CA VAL A 71 2.44 -5.06 -2.36
C VAL A 71 1.42 -5.63 -1.37
N CYS A 72 1.43 -5.19 -0.11
CA CYS A 72 0.60 -5.78 0.95
C CYS A 72 -0.42 -4.81 1.56
N GLY A 73 -0.39 -3.52 1.18
CA GLY A 73 -1.29 -2.50 1.71
C GLY A 73 -0.98 -2.03 3.15
N SER A 74 0.09 -2.53 3.78
CA SER A 74 0.48 -2.10 5.13
C SER A 74 0.78 -0.59 5.15
N ILE A 75 0.36 0.08 6.22
CA ILE A 75 0.66 1.50 6.43
C ILE A 75 2.16 1.66 6.75
N GLU A 76 2.79 2.66 6.15
CA GLU A 76 4.17 3.03 6.42
C GLU A 76 4.33 3.49 7.87
N PRO A 77 5.25 2.89 8.65
CA PRO A 77 5.47 3.29 10.03
C PRO A 77 5.84 4.77 10.15
N GLY A 78 5.06 5.53 10.92
CA GLY A 78 5.30 6.96 11.14
C GLY A 78 4.80 7.88 10.01
N PHE A 79 4.13 7.36 8.97
CA PHE A 79 3.52 8.19 7.93
C PHE A 79 2.51 9.18 8.55
N LYS A 80 2.62 10.42 8.12
CA LYS A 80 1.68 11.49 8.48
C LYS A 80 1.26 12.21 7.20
N PRO A 81 -0.03 12.17 6.85
CA PRO A 81 -0.53 12.94 5.71
C PRO A 81 -0.23 14.42 5.85
N ALA A 82 0.12 15.05 4.73
CA ALA A 82 0.38 16.47 4.63
C ALA A 82 -0.21 17.05 3.35
N ILE A 83 -0.60 18.32 3.37
CA ILE A 83 -0.97 19.04 2.15
C ILE A 83 0.31 19.39 1.39
N ILE A 84 0.44 18.81 0.19
CA ILE A 84 1.61 18.99 -0.69
C ILE A 84 1.39 20.03 -1.80
N ALA A 85 0.13 20.46 -2.01
CA ALA A 85 -0.22 21.54 -2.93
C ALA A 85 -1.50 22.24 -2.47
N GLY A 86 -1.60 23.56 -2.73
CA GLY A 86 -2.78 24.38 -2.41
C GLY A 86 -2.76 25.06 -1.05
N ALA A 87 -1.80 24.73 -0.17
CA ALA A 87 -1.66 25.40 1.13
C ALA A 87 -1.41 26.92 0.95
N GLY A 88 -2.07 27.73 1.78
CA GLY A 88 -1.98 29.20 1.69
C GLY A 88 -2.72 29.81 0.49
N GLY A 89 -3.50 29.00 -0.24
CA GLY A 89 -4.29 29.46 -1.39
C GLY A 89 -5.28 30.57 -1.01
N THR A 90 -5.63 31.41 -1.98
CA THR A 90 -6.64 32.47 -1.81
C THR A 90 -7.78 32.28 -2.80
N TRP A 91 -9.00 32.55 -2.33
CA TRP A 91 -10.18 32.54 -3.17
C TRP A 91 -10.97 33.85 -2.98
N GLN A 92 -11.35 34.46 -4.09
CA GLN A 92 -12.06 35.73 -4.07
C GLN A 92 -13.56 35.49 -4.25
N LYS A 93 -14.40 36.12 -3.41
CA LYS A 93 -15.85 36.06 -3.54
C LYS A 93 -16.32 36.49 -4.93
N GLY A 94 -17.27 35.74 -5.49
CA GLY A 94 -17.75 35.90 -6.85
C GLY A 94 -16.96 35.15 -7.92
N ALA A 95 -15.81 34.50 -7.57
CA ALA A 95 -15.06 33.68 -8.50
C ALA A 95 -15.84 32.40 -8.87
N LYS A 96 -15.73 31.98 -10.13
CA LYS A 96 -16.46 30.79 -10.66
C LYS A 96 -15.78 29.46 -10.38
N GLY A 97 -14.46 29.47 -10.21
CA GLY A 97 -13.66 28.27 -9.95
C GLY A 97 -13.61 27.90 -8.48
N GLY A 98 -13.38 26.63 -8.18
CA GLY A 98 -13.12 26.16 -6.84
C GLY A 98 -11.69 26.39 -6.38
N LEU A 99 -11.35 25.94 -5.16
CA LEU A 99 -10.00 25.98 -4.60
C LEU A 99 -9.55 24.55 -4.32
N SER A 100 -8.40 24.15 -4.89
CA SER A 100 -7.90 22.79 -4.84
C SER A 100 -6.74 22.62 -3.86
N PHE A 101 -6.74 21.46 -3.18
CA PHE A 101 -5.69 21.04 -2.25
C PHE A 101 -5.32 19.60 -2.54
N THR A 102 -4.04 19.26 -2.41
CA THR A 102 -3.56 17.90 -2.61
C THR A 102 -2.92 17.38 -1.32
N SER A 103 -3.42 16.25 -0.83
CA SER A 103 -2.79 15.48 0.24
C SER A 103 -1.90 14.40 -0.35
N ASN A 104 -0.79 14.07 0.31
CA ASN A 104 0.07 12.95 -0.06
C ASN A 104 -0.43 11.58 0.45
N ALA A 105 -1.62 11.52 1.09
CA ALA A 105 -2.25 10.24 1.42
C ALA A 105 -2.82 9.57 0.17
N ASP A 106 -2.85 8.23 0.17
CA ASP A 106 -3.48 7.46 -0.89
C ASP A 106 -4.99 7.78 -0.97
N PHE A 107 -5.51 7.86 -2.20
CA PHE A 107 -6.93 8.15 -2.43
C PHE A 107 -7.86 7.10 -1.79
N THR A 108 -7.45 5.84 -1.75
CA THR A 108 -8.25 4.76 -1.15
C THR A 108 -8.45 4.92 0.35
N ASP A 109 -7.62 5.73 1.00
CA ASP A 109 -7.70 6.05 2.44
C ASP A 109 -8.60 7.26 2.73
N PHE A 110 -9.08 7.96 1.71
CA PHE A 110 -9.89 9.16 1.88
C PHE A 110 -11.19 8.88 2.66
N VAL A 111 -11.46 9.66 3.70
CA VAL A 111 -12.65 9.54 4.54
C VAL A 111 -13.58 10.74 4.35
N LYS A 112 -13.08 11.95 4.56
CA LYS A 112 -13.89 13.18 4.53
C LYS A 112 -13.06 14.46 4.43
N VAL A 113 -13.74 15.56 4.17
CA VAL A 113 -13.19 16.92 4.20
C VAL A 113 -13.84 17.71 5.32
N GLN A 114 -13.05 18.53 6.00
CA GLN A 114 -13.52 19.49 6.99
C GLN A 114 -13.03 20.89 6.65
N VAL A 115 -13.83 21.90 6.97
CA VAL A 115 -13.44 23.31 6.98
C VAL A 115 -13.77 23.88 8.36
N ASP A 116 -12.78 24.51 9.00
CA ASP A 116 -12.85 25.03 10.36
C ASP A 116 -13.38 24.01 11.39
N GLY A 117 -12.97 22.74 11.22
CA GLY A 117 -13.36 21.63 12.09
C GLY A 117 -14.77 21.08 11.83
N LYS A 118 -15.48 21.57 10.83
CA LYS A 118 -16.83 21.09 10.47
C LYS A 118 -16.78 20.20 9.23
N ASP A 119 -17.45 19.05 9.30
CA ASP A 119 -17.55 18.11 8.17
C ASP A 119 -18.33 18.77 7.03
N LEU A 120 -17.81 18.64 5.81
CA LEU A 120 -18.47 19.09 4.60
C LEU A 120 -19.34 17.97 4.01
N ALA A 121 -20.49 18.34 3.44
CA ALA A 121 -21.28 17.42 2.63
C ALA A 121 -20.54 17.11 1.31
N ALA A 122 -20.71 15.90 0.77
CA ALA A 122 -20.09 15.49 -0.50
C ALA A 122 -20.49 16.38 -1.71
N SER A 123 -21.57 17.15 -1.59
CA SER A 123 -22.00 18.13 -2.59
C SER A 123 -21.16 19.40 -2.62
N GLU A 124 -20.37 19.67 -1.56
CA GLU A 124 -19.64 20.94 -1.36
C GLU A 124 -18.19 20.88 -1.89
N TYR A 125 -17.72 19.68 -2.23
CA TYR A 125 -16.37 19.46 -2.78
C TYR A 125 -16.36 18.39 -3.87
N GLU A 126 -15.25 18.25 -4.56
CA GLU A 126 -14.92 17.15 -5.47
C GLU A 126 -13.63 16.50 -5.02
N VAL A 127 -13.52 15.17 -5.19
CA VAL A 127 -12.29 14.41 -4.91
C VAL A 127 -11.88 13.67 -6.17
N LYS A 128 -10.57 13.66 -6.46
CA LYS A 128 -9.99 12.92 -7.58
C LYS A 128 -8.91 11.95 -7.08
N GLU A 129 -8.80 10.83 -7.81
CA GLU A 129 -7.80 9.78 -7.59
C GLU A 129 -6.37 10.28 -7.87
N GLY A 130 -5.42 9.53 -7.34
CA GLY A 130 -3.99 9.80 -7.33
C GLY A 130 -3.54 10.07 -5.89
N SER A 131 -2.65 11.04 -5.67
CA SER A 131 -2.57 11.70 -4.37
C SER A 131 -3.93 12.37 -4.16
N THR A 132 -4.55 12.23 -3.00
CA THR A 132 -5.93 12.71 -2.78
C THR A 132 -6.07 14.20 -3.10
N VAL A 133 -6.72 14.54 -4.22
CA VAL A 133 -6.96 15.92 -4.65
C VAL A 133 -8.38 16.32 -4.30
N VAL A 134 -8.54 17.29 -3.40
CA VAL A 134 -9.82 17.86 -2.98
C VAL A 134 -9.98 19.25 -3.58
N THR A 135 -11.11 19.50 -4.24
CA THR A 135 -11.48 20.83 -4.75
C THR A 135 -12.73 21.30 -4.03
N LEU A 136 -12.62 22.33 -3.20
CA LEU A 136 -13.76 23.02 -2.62
C LEU A 136 -14.52 23.77 -3.72
N LYS A 137 -15.84 23.55 -3.80
CA LYS A 137 -16.67 24.21 -4.82
C LYS A 137 -16.87 25.70 -4.52
N ALA A 138 -16.99 26.51 -5.55
CA ALA A 138 -17.26 27.94 -5.44
C ALA A 138 -18.50 28.23 -4.61
N SER A 139 -19.56 27.42 -4.74
CA SER A 139 -20.80 27.56 -3.96
C SER A 139 -20.58 27.43 -2.46
N HIS A 140 -19.68 26.52 -2.01
CA HIS A 140 -19.30 26.41 -0.60
C HIS A 140 -18.42 27.59 -0.16
N LEU A 141 -17.39 27.92 -0.95
CA LEU A 141 -16.44 29.01 -0.65
C LEU A 141 -17.16 30.36 -0.51
N GLU A 142 -18.24 30.58 -1.26
CA GLU A 142 -19.07 31.79 -1.18
C GLU A 142 -19.76 31.95 0.17
N THR A 143 -20.06 30.84 0.87
CA THR A 143 -20.74 30.86 2.19
C THR A 143 -19.79 31.21 3.33
N LEU A 144 -18.47 31.05 3.13
CA LEU A 144 -17.46 31.30 4.16
C LEU A 144 -17.29 32.81 4.39
N SER A 145 -16.88 33.19 5.61
CA SER A 145 -16.54 34.57 5.94
C SER A 145 -15.27 35.02 5.21
N ILE A 146 -15.07 36.33 5.08
CA ILE A 146 -13.78 36.87 4.63
C ILE A 146 -12.74 36.64 5.73
N GLY A 147 -11.55 36.17 5.36
CA GLY A 147 -10.46 35.88 6.28
C GLY A 147 -9.85 34.50 6.11
N LYS A 148 -9.09 34.08 7.11
CA LYS A 148 -8.42 32.78 7.13
C LYS A 148 -9.37 31.67 7.54
N HIS A 149 -9.23 30.53 6.88
CA HIS A 149 -9.93 29.29 7.14
C HIS A 149 -8.94 28.11 7.14
N THR A 150 -9.30 27.00 7.77
CA THR A 150 -8.49 25.80 7.78
C THR A 150 -9.24 24.67 7.06
N LEU A 151 -8.62 24.11 6.03
CA LEU A 151 -9.04 22.86 5.41
C LEU A 151 -8.36 21.68 6.12
N ALA A 152 -9.09 20.61 6.33
CA ALA A 152 -8.55 19.31 6.72
C ALA A 152 -9.05 18.20 5.79
N ILE A 153 -8.14 17.41 5.24
CA ILE A 153 -8.43 16.18 4.50
C ILE A 153 -8.16 15.03 5.45
N VAL A 154 -9.22 14.33 5.84
CA VAL A 154 -9.16 13.20 6.75
C VAL A 154 -9.05 11.92 5.95
N SER A 155 -8.07 11.11 6.28
CA SER A 155 -7.78 9.79 5.69
C SER A 155 -7.60 8.76 6.79
N ASP A 156 -7.73 7.47 6.49
CA ASP A 156 -7.50 6.38 7.46
C ASP A 156 -6.07 6.40 8.03
N THR A 157 -5.10 6.91 7.25
CA THR A 157 -3.70 7.06 7.66
C THR A 157 -3.43 8.33 8.48
N GLY A 158 -4.41 9.22 8.65
CA GLY A 158 -4.31 10.47 9.40
C GLY A 158 -4.95 11.65 8.72
N THR A 159 -4.67 12.86 9.22
CA THR A 159 -5.27 14.11 8.73
C THR A 159 -4.21 15.05 8.19
N ALA A 160 -4.41 15.53 6.96
CA ALA A 160 -3.64 16.61 6.35
C ALA A 160 -4.41 17.92 6.45
N ALA A 161 -3.81 18.97 6.99
CA ALA A 161 -4.47 20.28 7.15
C ALA A 161 -3.63 21.42 6.59
N ALA A 162 -4.31 22.44 6.08
CA ALA A 162 -3.68 23.68 5.60
C ALA A 162 -4.61 24.88 5.74
N GLU A 163 -4.03 26.06 5.89
CA GLU A 163 -4.78 27.32 5.84
C GLU A 163 -5.04 27.77 4.38
N PHE A 164 -6.14 28.48 4.19
CA PHE A 164 -6.47 29.24 2.99
C PHE A 164 -7.19 30.53 3.36
N THR A 165 -7.34 31.45 2.42
CA THR A 165 -7.94 32.75 2.70
C THR A 165 -9.08 33.07 1.72
N ILE A 166 -10.21 33.51 2.26
CA ILE A 166 -11.31 34.09 1.49
C ILE A 166 -11.11 35.61 1.44
N GLN A 167 -11.13 36.17 0.23
CA GLN A 167 -11.02 37.59 -0.03
C GLN A 167 -12.37 38.18 -0.44
N ALA A 168 -12.57 39.47 -0.19
CA ALA A 168 -13.74 40.20 -0.66
C ALA A 168 -13.82 40.16 -2.20
N ALA A 169 -15.06 40.30 -2.71
CA ALA A 169 -15.24 40.52 -4.16
C ALA A 169 -14.51 41.76 -4.62
N SER A 170 -14.01 41.74 -5.86
CA SER A 170 -13.50 42.98 -6.48
C SER A 170 -14.64 43.98 -6.69
N ALA A 171 -14.34 45.25 -6.43
CA ALA A 171 -15.28 46.33 -6.72
C ALA A 171 -15.45 46.50 -8.23
#